data_41616916b28591b8f3c9888c2f17463e
#
_entry.id   41616916b28591b8f3c9888c2f17463e
#
_cell.length_a   1.000
_cell.length_b   1.000
_cell.length_c   1.000
_cell.angle_alpha   90.00
_cell.angle_beta   90.00
_cell.angle_gamma   90.00
#
_symmetry.space_group_name_H-M   'P 1'
#
loop_
_entity.id
_entity.type
_entity.pdbx_description
1 polymer ?
#
loop_
_entity_poly.entity_id
_entity_poly.type
_entity_poly.pdbx_seq_one_letter_code
_entity_poly.pdbx_strand_id
1 'polypeptide(L)'
;MNSHTVIYPGTFDPITNGHVDLTERAARLFGKVVVAIAHSEKKTPLFNLEERVALCQASLQHLDNVEVVGFSNLLIDKKPAA
;
A
#
# COMPACT_ATOMS: atom_id res chain seq x y z
N MET A 1 6.28 12.30 -19.59
CA MET A 1 6.35 11.64 -18.39
C MET A 1 5.47 12.21 -17.32
N ASN A 2 4.82 11.39 -16.61
CA ASN A 2 3.89 11.81 -15.61
C ASN A 2 4.56 11.80 -14.24
N SER A 3 4.60 12.94 -13.58
CA SER A 3 5.23 13.04 -12.27
C SER A 3 4.23 13.03 -11.13
N HIS A 4 2.98 12.72 -11.43
CA HIS A 4 1.97 12.68 -10.38
C HIS A 4 2.15 11.48 -9.48
N THR A 5 1.73 11.65 -8.24
CA THR A 5 1.69 10.58 -7.28
C THR A 5 0.26 10.08 -7.18
N VAL A 6 0.08 8.78 -7.20
CA VAL A 6 -1.24 8.21 -7.08
C VAL A 6 -1.25 7.31 -5.85
N ILE A 7 -2.37 7.25 -5.15
CA ILE A 7 -2.50 6.43 -3.96
C ILE A 7 -3.40 5.27 -4.25
N TYR A 8 -2.95 4.08 -3.88
CA TYR A 8 -3.72 2.86 -4.07
C TYR A 8 -4.06 2.29 -2.68
N PRO A 9 -5.24 2.59 -2.17
CA PRO A 9 -5.61 2.15 -0.83
C PRO A 9 -6.23 0.77 -0.81
N GLY A 10 -6.10 0.08 0.28
CA GLY A 10 -6.73 -1.21 0.45
C GLY A 10 -6.28 -1.88 1.73
N THR A 11 -6.80 -3.05 2.04
CA THR A 11 -6.39 -3.79 3.22
C THR A 11 -5.25 -4.76 2.90
N PHE A 12 -5.21 -5.27 1.68
CA PHE A 12 -4.13 -6.17 1.22
C PHE A 12 -3.87 -7.30 2.23
N ASP A 13 -4.88 -8.08 2.51
CA ASP A 13 -4.81 -9.10 3.56
C ASP A 13 -5.06 -10.50 2.98
N PRO A 14 -4.11 -11.08 2.28
CA PRO A 14 -2.81 -10.49 1.86
C PRO A 14 -2.88 -9.84 0.47
N ILE A 15 -1.76 -9.32 0.03
CA ILE A 15 -1.65 -8.80 -1.33
C ILE A 15 -1.76 -9.98 -2.30
N THR A 16 -2.40 -9.75 -3.42
CA THR A 16 -2.61 -10.80 -4.42
C THR A 16 -1.92 -10.42 -5.72
N ASN A 17 -1.88 -11.35 -6.66
CA ASN A 17 -1.30 -11.07 -7.96
C ASN A 17 -2.06 -9.95 -8.68
N GLY A 18 -3.36 -9.85 -8.45
CA GLY A 18 -4.13 -8.75 -9.03
C GLY A 18 -3.67 -7.40 -8.50
N HIS A 19 -3.39 -7.32 -7.20
CA HIS A 19 -2.88 -6.09 -6.61
C HIS A 19 -1.51 -5.74 -7.19
N VAL A 20 -0.65 -6.73 -7.35
CA VAL A 20 0.68 -6.51 -7.91
C VAL A 20 0.56 -6.01 -9.35
N ASP A 21 -0.28 -6.63 -10.13
CA ASP A 21 -0.46 -6.26 -11.52
C ASP A 21 -0.96 -4.81 -11.66
N LEU A 22 -1.96 -4.43 -10.87
CA LEU A 22 -2.45 -3.07 -10.92
C LEU A 22 -1.38 -2.08 -10.49
N THR A 23 -0.61 -2.41 -9.48
CA THR A 23 0.46 -1.52 -8.99
C THR A 23 1.54 -1.37 -10.06
N GLU A 24 1.88 -2.45 -10.75
CA GLU A 24 2.87 -2.39 -11.82
C GLU A 24 2.40 -1.49 -12.94
N ARG A 25 1.12 -1.59 -13.30
CA ARG A 25 0.58 -0.75 -14.35
C ARG A 25 0.57 0.72 -13.93
N ALA A 26 0.18 0.98 -12.70
CA ALA A 26 0.17 2.35 -12.20
C ALA A 26 1.58 2.90 -12.13
N ALA A 27 2.55 2.09 -11.75
CA ALA A 27 3.94 2.53 -11.66
C ALA A 27 4.50 2.92 -13.02
N ARG A 28 3.98 2.34 -14.08
CA ARG A 28 4.41 2.71 -15.42
C ARG A 28 3.76 4.00 -15.90
N LEU A 29 2.58 4.31 -15.38
CA LEU A 29 1.83 5.47 -15.84
C LEU A 29 2.09 6.73 -15.03
N PHE A 30 2.48 6.58 -13.78
CA PHE A 30 2.62 7.72 -12.88
C PHE A 30 4.03 7.79 -12.32
N GLY A 31 4.40 8.95 -11.83
CA GLY A 31 5.74 9.14 -11.28
C GLY A 31 5.95 8.37 -10.00
N LYS A 32 4.89 8.20 -9.22
CA LYS A 32 4.99 7.49 -7.96
C LYS A 32 3.66 6.87 -7.59
N VAL A 33 3.71 5.69 -7.00
CA VAL A 33 2.55 5.01 -6.48
C VAL A 33 2.74 4.76 -5.00
N VAL A 34 1.77 5.14 -4.19
CA VAL A 34 1.80 4.90 -2.76
C VAL A 34 0.73 3.85 -2.45
N VAL A 35 1.17 2.68 -2.02
CA VAL A 35 0.25 1.63 -1.61
C VAL A 35 -0.06 1.86 -0.15
N ALA A 36 -1.29 2.25 0.14
CA ALA A 36 -1.69 2.64 1.49
C ALA A 36 -2.53 1.52 2.10
N ILE A 37 -1.98 0.84 3.08
CA ILE A 37 -2.62 -0.32 3.69
C ILE A 37 -3.40 0.12 4.91
N ALA A 38 -4.71 -0.03 4.84
CA ALA A 38 -5.57 0.41 5.90
C ALA A 38 -5.74 -0.66 6.96
N HIS A 39 -6.08 -0.22 8.15
CA HIS A 39 -6.40 -1.13 9.24
C HIS A 39 -7.59 -1.99 8.81
N SER A 40 -7.52 -3.27 9.10
CA SER A 40 -8.61 -4.18 8.74
C SER A 40 -9.76 -4.04 9.71
N GLU A 41 -10.96 -4.06 9.18
CA GLU A 41 -12.14 -4.01 10.00
C GLU A 41 -12.49 -5.38 10.56
N LYS A 42 -11.85 -6.43 10.07
CA LYS A 42 -12.13 -7.76 10.53
C LYS A 42 -11.61 -7.95 11.94
N LYS A 43 -12.32 -8.74 12.74
CA LYS A 43 -11.87 -9.05 14.06
C LYS A 43 -10.60 -9.85 14.05
N THR A 44 -10.50 -10.79 13.13
CA THR A 44 -9.32 -11.65 13.05
C THR A 44 -8.80 -11.65 11.63
N PRO A 45 -8.04 -10.63 11.26
CA PRO A 45 -7.46 -10.60 9.92
C PRO A 45 -6.43 -11.71 9.78
N LEU A 46 -6.17 -12.14 8.57
CA LEU A 46 -5.19 -13.17 8.30
C LEU A 46 -3.80 -12.73 8.73
N PHE A 47 -3.48 -11.47 8.52
CA PHE A 47 -2.18 -10.93 8.87
C PHE A 47 -2.37 -9.60 9.57
N ASN A 48 -1.52 -9.29 10.54
CA ASN A 48 -1.60 -7.99 11.18
C ASN A 48 -1.05 -6.92 10.23
N LEU A 49 -1.16 -5.65 10.61
CA LEU A 49 -0.78 -4.57 9.71
C LEU A 49 0.69 -4.63 9.34
N GLU A 50 1.56 -4.91 10.29
CA GLU A 50 2.98 -4.97 10.00
C GLU A 50 3.31 -6.09 9.04
N GLU A 51 2.64 -7.22 9.18
CA GLU A 51 2.85 -8.35 8.28
C GLU A 51 2.38 -8.01 6.88
N ARG A 52 1.25 -7.33 6.77
CA ARG A 52 0.71 -6.96 5.47
C ARG A 52 1.62 -5.95 4.77
N VAL A 53 2.17 -5.01 5.52
CA VAL A 53 3.11 -4.05 4.96
C VAL A 53 4.35 -4.78 4.45
N ALA A 54 4.88 -5.71 5.24
CA ALA A 54 6.07 -6.44 4.85
C ALA A 54 5.83 -7.29 3.60
N LEU A 55 4.67 -7.93 3.51
CA LEU A 55 4.34 -8.73 2.35
C LEU A 55 4.21 -7.87 1.10
N CYS A 56 3.60 -6.69 1.23
CA CYS A 56 3.49 -5.80 0.11
C CYS A 56 4.86 -5.27 -0.32
N GLN A 57 5.71 -4.94 0.63
CA GLN A 57 7.04 -4.46 0.30
C GLN A 57 7.83 -5.53 -0.44
N ALA A 58 7.73 -6.77 0.01
CA ALA A 58 8.44 -7.86 -0.64
C ALA A 58 7.90 -8.11 -2.05
N SER A 59 6.59 -8.01 -2.23
CA SER A 59 5.98 -8.28 -3.52
C SER A 59 6.23 -7.17 -4.53
N LEU A 60 6.48 -5.95 -4.05
CA LEU A 60 6.61 -4.79 -4.92
C LEU A 60 8.01 -4.21 -4.96
N GLN A 61 8.98 -4.91 -4.36
CA GLN A 61 10.34 -4.39 -4.25
C GLN A 61 11.02 -4.17 -5.60
N HIS A 62 10.53 -4.80 -6.64
CA HIS A 62 11.11 -4.64 -7.97
C HIS A 62 10.70 -3.33 -8.64
N LEU A 63 9.82 -2.57 -7.99
CA LEU A 63 9.32 -1.31 -8.56
C LEU A 63 9.94 -0.14 -7.80
N ASP A 64 10.73 0.65 -8.50
CA ASP A 64 11.50 1.73 -7.88
C ASP A 64 10.65 2.87 -7.40
N ASN A 65 9.51 3.11 -8.01
CA ASN A 65 8.68 4.26 -7.71
C ASN A 65 7.42 3.89 -6.92
N VAL A 66 7.48 2.82 -6.17
CA VAL A 66 6.35 2.40 -5.33
C VAL A 66 6.76 2.46 -3.87
N GLU A 67 5.93 3.10 -3.08
CA GLU A 67 6.15 3.20 -1.64
C GLU A 67 4.99 2.50 -0.96
N VAL A 68 5.26 1.74 0.11
CA VAL A 68 4.22 1.04 0.86
C VAL A 68 4.14 1.66 2.25
N VAL A 69 2.95 2.10 2.64
CA VAL A 69 2.75 2.67 3.97
C VAL A 69 1.55 2.01 4.61
N GLY A 70 1.53 1.96 5.92
CA GLY A 70 0.42 1.39 6.66
C GLY A 70 -0.23 2.41 7.57
N PHE A 71 -1.56 2.35 7.70
CA PHE A 71 -2.28 3.21 8.61
C PHE A 71 -2.97 2.34 9.64
N SER A 72 -2.74 2.60 10.91
CA SER A 72 -3.41 1.85 11.94
C SER A 72 -4.82 2.37 12.17
N ASN A 73 -5.19 3.55 11.65
CA ASN A 73 -6.47 4.12 11.79
C ASN A 73 -6.81 4.89 10.65
N LEU A 74 -8.02 5.06 10.37
CA LEU A 74 -8.42 5.78 9.30
C LEU A 74 -8.01 7.14 9.33
N LEU A 75 -7.97 7.71 10.37
CA LEU A 75 -7.69 9.03 10.43
C LEU A 75 -6.34 9.31 10.42
N ILE A 76 -5.89 9.13 10.20
CA ILE A 76 -4.68 9.48 10.11
C ILE A 76 -4.05 10.30 10.91
N ASP A 77 -4.52 10.20 11.26
CA ASP A 77 -3.99 10.67 11.92
C ASP A 77 -3.01 10.90 12.06
N LYS A 78 -2.83 11.23 12.01
CA LYS A 78 -1.99 11.57 12.04
C LYS A 78 -1.55 12.36 12.54
N LYS A 79 -1.35 12.44 13.06
CA LYS A 79 -1.02 13.09 13.52
C LYS A 79 -0.22 13.70 13.37
N PRO A 80 -0.13 14.24 13.47
CA PRO A 80 0.67 14.93 13.23
C PRO A 80 1.55 15.13 13.87
N ALA A 81 1.84 15.00 13.73
CA ALA A 81 2.53 15.11 14.20
C ALA A 81 2.88 15.67 14.70
N ALA A 82 2.93 15.74 14.84
CA ALA A 82 3.24 16.25 15.33
C ALA A 82 3.60 16.46 15.45
#